data_9f7ef08210d3fb942f85991fabe13be1
#
_entry.id   9f7ef08210d3fb942f85991fabe13be1
#
_cell.length_a   1.000
_cell.length_b   1.000
_cell.length_c   1.000
_cell.angle_alpha   90.00
_cell.angle_beta   90.00
_cell.angle_gamma   90.00
#
_symmetry.space_group_name_H-M   'P 1'
#
loop_
_entity.id
_entity.type
_entity.pdbx_description
1 polymer ?
#
loop_
_entity_poly.entity_id
_entity_poly.type
_entity_poly.pdbx_seq_one_letter_code
_entity_poly.pdbx_strand_id
1 'polypeptide(L)' 'MNQADEALLEAMVERQREKLLALARRIMPELTSEDLLQPHNHAAIAANPDFNFEDGILSGYLAALTALRAQRARTP' A
#
# COMPACT_ATOMS: atom_id res chain seq x y z
N MET A 1 6.33 17.05 13.48
CA MET A 1 6.68 16.54 12.18
C MET A 1 6.15 17.47 11.10
N ASN A 2 6.88 17.66 10.03
CA ASN A 2 6.52 18.62 9.00
C ASN A 2 5.92 17.94 7.78
N GLN A 3 5.44 18.75 6.83
CA GLN A 3 4.81 18.23 5.61
C GLN A 3 5.79 17.46 4.72
N ALA A 4 7.11 17.73 4.80
CA ALA A 4 8.10 17.01 4.01
C ALA A 4 8.16 15.52 4.42
N ASP A 5 8.03 15.22 5.71
CA ASP A 5 8.00 13.85 6.20
C ASP A 5 6.74 13.13 5.74
N GLU A 6 5.61 13.81 5.79
CA GLU A 6 4.34 13.26 5.31
C GLU A 6 4.41 13.01 3.80
N ALA A 7 4.96 13.95 3.03
CA ALA A 7 5.10 13.79 1.58
C ALA A 7 6.02 12.63 1.21
N LEU A 8 7.11 12.44 1.96
CA LEU A 8 8.00 11.31 1.76
C LEU A 8 7.25 9.99 1.97
N LEU A 9 6.47 9.91 3.03
CA LEU A 9 5.73 8.70 3.36
C LEU A 9 4.64 8.43 2.32
N GLU A 10 3.97 9.49 1.82
CA GLU A 10 3.01 9.35 0.73
C GLU A 10 3.68 8.79 -0.53
N ALA A 11 4.89 9.25 -0.85
CA ALA A 11 5.65 8.73 -1.99
C ALA A 11 6.02 7.25 -1.79
N MET A 12 6.34 6.85 -0.57
CA MET A 12 6.63 5.45 -0.24
C MET A 12 5.38 4.58 -0.42
N VAL A 13 4.22 5.07 -0.01
CA VAL A 13 2.93 4.40 -0.22
C VAL A 13 2.69 4.19 -1.71
N GLU A 14 2.86 5.23 -2.53
CA GLU A 14 2.62 5.12 -3.97
C GLU A 14 3.56 4.12 -4.63
N ARG A 15 4.83 4.14 -4.29
CA ARG A 15 5.79 3.16 -4.84
C ARG A 15 5.43 1.74 -4.42
N GLN A 16 4.98 1.57 -3.20
CA GLN A 16 4.59 0.24 -2.72
C GLN A 16 3.32 -0.25 -3.42
N ARG A 17 2.37 0.64 -3.73
CA ARG A 17 1.18 0.29 -4.51
C ARG A 17 1.57 -0.14 -5.92
N GLU A 18 2.49 0.56 -6.57
CA GLU A 18 2.98 0.20 -7.90
C GLU A 18 3.66 -1.17 -7.88
N LYS A 19 4.43 -1.45 -6.85
CA LYS A 19 5.10 -2.74 -6.67
C LYS A 19 4.09 -3.87 -6.51
N LEU A 20 3.05 -3.65 -5.73
CA LEU A 20 1.97 -4.62 -5.55
C LEU A 20 1.25 -4.90 -6.87
N LEU A 21 0.95 -3.86 -7.64
CA LEU A 21 0.27 -4.02 -8.92
C LEU A 21 1.15 -4.81 -9.89
N ALA A 22 2.44 -4.50 -9.96
CA ALA A 22 3.37 -5.22 -10.81
C ALA A 22 3.47 -6.69 -10.43
N LEU A 23 3.51 -6.97 -9.13
CA LEU A 23 3.58 -8.34 -8.62
C LEU A 23 2.29 -9.10 -8.93
N ALA A 24 1.14 -8.47 -8.70
CA ALA A 24 -0.16 -9.08 -8.95
C ALA A 24 -0.35 -9.37 -10.44
N ARG A 25 0.14 -8.50 -11.33
CA ARG A 25 0.06 -8.69 -12.79
C ARG A 25 0.94 -9.82 -13.31
N ARG A 26 1.93 -10.26 -12.55
CA ARG A 26 2.68 -11.48 -12.88
C ARG A 26 1.80 -12.72 -12.71
N ILE A 27 0.83 -12.64 -11.80
CA ILE A 27 -0.10 -13.73 -11.52
C ILE A 27 -1.32 -13.62 -12.43
N MET A 28 -1.84 -12.40 -12.61
CA MET A 28 -3.02 -12.09 -13.41
C MET A 28 -2.73 -10.86 -14.28
N PRO A 29 -2.26 -11.06 -15.53
CA PRO A 29 -1.80 -9.94 -16.38
C PRO A 29 -2.83 -8.84 -16.65
N GLU A 30 -4.12 -9.16 -16.64
CA GLU A 30 -5.19 -8.20 -16.90
C GLU A 30 -5.67 -7.42 -15.69
N LEU A 31 -5.03 -7.61 -14.55
CA LEU A 31 -5.46 -6.97 -13.30
C LEU A 31 -5.31 -5.46 -13.36
N THR A 32 -6.28 -4.73 -12.80
CA THR A 32 -6.26 -3.27 -12.71
C THR A 32 -5.98 -2.82 -11.27
N SER A 33 -5.69 -1.51 -11.11
CA SER A 33 -5.49 -0.94 -9.77
C SER A 33 -6.74 -1.08 -8.90
N GLU A 34 -7.93 -1.01 -9.50
CA GLU A 34 -9.18 -1.19 -8.75
C GLU A 34 -9.32 -2.61 -8.21
N ASP A 35 -8.89 -3.61 -8.98
CA ASP A 35 -8.95 -5.00 -8.55
C ASP A 35 -8.12 -5.23 -7.29
N LEU A 36 -7.02 -4.48 -7.11
CA LEU A 36 -6.16 -4.57 -5.94
C LEU A 36 -6.79 -4.03 -4.66
N LEU A 37 -7.86 -3.25 -4.76
CA LEU A 37 -8.57 -2.77 -3.56
C LEU A 37 -9.27 -3.92 -2.83
N GLN A 38 -9.54 -5.02 -3.56
CA GLN A 38 -10.15 -6.21 -2.98
C GLN A 38 -9.41 -7.47 -3.45
N PRO A 39 -8.17 -7.65 -3.00
CA PRO A 39 -7.36 -8.80 -3.44
C PRO A 39 -7.97 -10.14 -3.05
N HIS A 40 -8.84 -10.19 -2.05
CA HIS A 40 -9.49 -11.43 -1.62
C HIS A 40 -10.46 -11.99 -2.66
N ASN A 41 -10.87 -11.17 -3.62
CA ASN A 41 -11.72 -11.64 -4.72
C ASN A 41 -10.95 -12.46 -5.75
N HIS A 42 -9.62 -12.51 -5.63
CA HIS A 42 -8.73 -13.23 -6.53
C HIS A 42 -7.90 -14.23 -5.73
N ALA A 43 -8.35 -15.47 -5.69
CA ALA A 43 -7.76 -16.50 -4.84
C ALA A 43 -6.25 -16.70 -5.06
N ALA A 44 -5.80 -16.64 -6.32
CA ALA A 44 -4.39 -16.81 -6.64
C ALA A 44 -3.52 -15.71 -6.03
N ILE A 45 -4.02 -14.49 -5.99
CA ILE A 45 -3.32 -13.35 -5.39
C ILE A 45 -3.36 -13.45 -3.86
N ALA A 46 -4.54 -13.72 -3.31
CA ALA A 46 -4.73 -13.82 -1.86
C ALA A 46 -3.87 -14.93 -1.24
N ALA A 47 -3.59 -16.00 -1.99
CA ALA A 47 -2.77 -17.12 -1.52
C ALA A 47 -1.28 -16.94 -1.78
N ASN A 48 -0.86 -15.89 -2.51
CA ASN A 48 0.54 -15.71 -2.88
C ASN A 48 1.33 -15.11 -1.71
N PRO A 49 2.36 -15.82 -1.19
CA PRO A 49 3.10 -15.32 -0.02
C PRO A 49 3.90 -14.05 -0.29
N ASP A 50 4.43 -13.87 -1.49
CA ASP A 50 5.18 -12.65 -1.85
C ASP A 50 4.26 -11.45 -1.89
N PHE A 51 3.07 -11.62 -2.48
CA PHE A 51 2.06 -10.55 -2.49
C PHE A 51 1.66 -10.19 -1.06
N ASN A 52 1.40 -11.17 -0.23
CA ASN A 52 0.97 -10.93 1.16
C ASN A 52 2.05 -10.22 1.97
N PHE A 53 3.33 -10.55 1.74
CA PHE A 53 4.44 -9.87 2.38
C PHE A 53 4.48 -8.39 2.00
N GLU A 54 4.42 -8.09 0.70
CA GLU A 54 4.47 -6.72 0.21
C GLU A 54 3.22 -5.92 0.60
N ASP A 55 2.08 -6.57 0.66
CA ASP A 55 0.84 -5.95 1.12
C ASP A 55 0.93 -5.57 2.61
N GLY A 56 1.58 -6.40 3.40
CA GLY A 56 1.85 -6.09 4.81
C GLY A 56 2.73 -4.85 4.96
N ILE A 57 3.72 -4.67 4.08
CA ILE A 57 4.57 -3.47 4.07
C ILE A 57 3.71 -2.23 3.78
N LEU A 58 2.83 -2.31 2.78
CA LEU A 58 1.91 -1.21 2.48
C LEU A 58 1.03 -0.88 3.67
N SER A 59 0.49 -1.87 4.34
CA SER A 59 -0.34 -1.67 5.53
C SER A 59 0.44 -0.94 6.63
N GLY A 60 1.72 -1.28 6.81
CA GLY A 60 2.59 -0.60 7.76
C GLY A 60 2.82 0.86 7.40
N TYR A 61 3.08 1.16 6.13
CA TYR A 61 3.24 2.54 5.66
C TYR A 61 1.97 3.36 5.85
N LEU A 62 0.82 2.77 5.56
CA LEU A 62 -0.47 3.45 5.74
C LEU A 62 -0.76 3.70 7.22
N ALA A 63 -0.42 2.77 8.09
CA ALA A 63 -0.57 2.97 9.53
C ALA A 63 0.31 4.12 10.03
N ALA A 64 1.55 4.19 9.55
CA ALA A 64 2.47 5.28 9.91
C ALA A 64 1.95 6.63 9.40
N LEU A 65 1.47 6.67 8.16
CA LEU A 65 0.91 7.90 7.58
C LEU A 65 -0.32 8.37 8.36
N THR A 66 -1.18 7.45 8.74
CA THR A 66 -2.35 7.76 9.57
C THR A 66 -1.93 8.34 10.93
N ALA A 67 -0.91 7.75 11.55
CA ALA A 67 -0.39 8.24 12.82
C ALA A 67 0.21 9.65 12.70
N LEU A 68 0.96 9.91 11.62
CA LEU A 68 1.51 11.23 11.37
C LEU A 68 0.42 12.29 11.19
N ARG A 69 -0.60 11.97 10.44
CA ARG A 69 -1.73 12.89 10.21
C ARG A 69 -2.49 13.17 11.51
N ALA A 70 -2.68 12.15 12.33
CA ALA A 70 -3.31 12.32 13.63
C ALA A 70 -2.48 13.19 14.56
N GLN A 71 -1.16 13.03 14.56
CA GLN A 71 -0.24 13.84 15.35
C GLN A 71 -0.27 15.30 14.90
N ARG A 72 -0.25 15.54 13.59
CA ARG A 72 -0.32 16.89 13.03
C ARG A 72 -1.63 17.58 13.39
N ALA A 73 -2.75 16.86 13.38
CA ALA A 73 -4.06 17.40 13.72
C ALA A 73 -4.17 17.82 15.19
N ARG A 74 -3.35 17.21 16.06
CA ARG A 74 -3.33 17.55 17.50
C ARG A 74 -2.43 18.73 17.81
N THR A 75 -1.55 19.10 16.91
CA THR A 75 -0.59 20.18 17.12
C THR A 75 -1.22 21.50 16.68
N PRO A 76 -1.32 22.50 17.55
CA PRO A 76 -1.87 23.82 17.19
C PRO A 76 -1.03 24.51 16.14
#